data_d3c865c722e5c5ec614a77b499f7d75a
#
_entry.id   d3c865c722e5c5ec614a77b499f7d75a
#
_cell.length_a   1.000
_cell.length_b   1.000
_cell.length_c   1.000
_cell.angle_alpha   90.00
_cell.angle_beta   90.00
_cell.angle_gamma   90.00
#
_symmetry.space_group_name_H-M   'P 1'
#
loop_
_entity.id
_entity.type
_entity.pdbx_description
1 polymer ?
#
loop_
_entity_poly.entity_id
_entity_poly.type
_entity_poly.pdbx_seq_one_letter_code
_entity_poly.pdbx_strand_id
1 'polypeptide(L)'
;MKALSQTVCSISRSPIRMMLDRAARFPDAIHLEIGQPDFPTPPHIIEAAVRAAKYAYTGYTANAGLQELREAITVKLARENGLHVTPDQVIVTIGAMEAVFASMAVLLDAEDEILIPDPGYGNFVMGARLLHGIPRRYPTLPEASFTPDFAALENLVTERTKALLINSPSNPTGAVYSEGVLRRCLEFCRRHDLYLLSDETYDRLVFEGEHISPAKWDDEGRVISIFTVSKTYSMTGWRVGYAVGSEEIIGAMTKIQEPIVSCVNTVAQHAAIAALLGPQDCVLEMLAHYRRRRDLAVRCAQELGLEVSYPHGAFYMLVDISSQPHDSLTFAGRLLDEEHVAVGPGCAFGELCDRYVRISLCANEQALTEGLARLARHLQRERAQAEPAMALKAL
;
A
#
# COMPACT_ATOMS: atom_id res chain seq x y z
N MET A 1 10.77 -36.52 8.65
CA MET A 1 10.14 -35.74 7.57
C MET A 1 11.21 -34.83 6.97
N LYS A 2 11.13 -34.50 5.65
CA LYS A 2 11.99 -33.49 5.05
C LYS A 2 11.62 -32.09 5.58
N ALA A 3 12.62 -31.19 5.62
CA ALA A 3 12.39 -29.80 6.04
C ALA A 3 11.49 -29.06 5.04
N LEU A 4 10.79 -28.02 5.53
CA LEU A 4 10.07 -27.06 4.69
C LEU A 4 11.02 -26.21 3.88
N SER A 5 10.50 -25.48 2.89
CA SER A 5 11.27 -24.53 2.10
C SER A 5 12.00 -23.52 3.00
N GLN A 6 13.30 -23.37 2.82
CA GLN A 6 14.10 -22.39 3.57
C GLN A 6 13.64 -20.95 3.31
N THR A 7 13.26 -20.66 2.07
CA THR A 7 12.71 -19.35 1.69
C THR A 7 11.48 -19.00 2.50
N VAL A 8 10.51 -19.92 2.61
CA VAL A 8 9.30 -19.70 3.40
C VAL A 8 9.62 -19.56 4.89
N CYS A 9 10.55 -20.37 5.42
CA CYS A 9 10.98 -20.28 6.82
C CYS A 9 11.71 -18.96 7.16
N SER A 10 12.35 -18.32 6.17
CA SER A 10 13.02 -17.02 6.36
C SER A 10 12.10 -15.81 6.29
N ILE A 11 10.86 -15.96 5.86
CA ILE A 11 9.89 -14.87 5.78
C ILE A 11 9.19 -14.72 7.12
N SER A 12 9.37 -13.55 7.75
CA SER A 12 8.69 -13.23 9.01
C SER A 12 7.20 -12.95 8.76
N ARG A 13 6.37 -13.33 9.72
CA ARG A 13 4.96 -12.95 9.72
C ARG A 13 4.82 -11.43 9.83
N SER A 14 3.86 -10.84 9.10
CA SER A 14 3.62 -9.40 9.15
C SER A 14 3.31 -8.92 10.59
N PRO A 15 4.08 -7.97 11.14
CA PRO A 15 3.81 -7.43 12.48
C PRO A 15 2.41 -6.80 12.59
N ILE A 16 1.87 -6.20 11.50
CA ILE A 16 0.50 -5.66 11.48
C ILE A 16 -0.53 -6.78 11.71
N ARG A 17 -0.34 -7.94 11.05
CA ARG A 17 -1.24 -9.09 11.24
C ARG A 17 -1.12 -9.69 12.64
N MET A 18 0.08 -9.70 13.21
CA MET A 18 0.29 -10.12 14.60
C MET A 18 -0.46 -9.19 15.57
N MET A 19 -0.43 -7.87 15.34
CA MET A 19 -1.18 -6.91 16.15
C MET A 19 -2.70 -7.09 16.01
N LEU A 20 -3.21 -7.32 14.78
CA LEU A 20 -4.62 -7.61 14.54
C LEU A 20 -5.09 -8.84 15.31
N ASP A 21 -4.33 -9.95 15.24
CA ASP A 21 -4.67 -11.20 15.95
C ASP A 21 -4.61 -11.03 17.48
N ARG A 22 -3.67 -10.21 17.96
CA ARG A 22 -3.55 -9.89 19.40
C ARG A 22 -4.71 -9.03 19.86
N ALA A 23 -5.10 -8.01 19.08
CA ALA A 23 -6.20 -7.11 19.36
C ALA A 23 -7.56 -7.84 19.44
N ALA A 24 -7.74 -8.95 18.72
CA ALA A 24 -8.93 -9.79 18.83
C ALA A 24 -9.21 -10.35 20.24
N ARG A 25 -8.22 -10.27 21.16
CA ARG A 25 -8.40 -10.68 22.57
C ARG A 25 -9.04 -9.58 23.44
N PHE A 26 -9.14 -8.36 22.91
CA PHE A 26 -9.68 -7.19 23.60
C PHE A 26 -10.93 -6.71 22.86
N PRO A 27 -12.15 -7.08 23.30
CA PRO A 27 -13.39 -6.73 22.60
C PRO A 27 -13.67 -5.23 22.49
N ASP A 28 -13.01 -4.45 23.35
CA ASP A 28 -13.10 -2.97 23.41
C ASP A 28 -11.91 -2.26 22.77
N ALA A 29 -11.04 -2.99 22.06
CA ALA A 29 -9.88 -2.41 21.40
C ALA A 29 -10.29 -1.41 20.31
N ILE A 30 -9.58 -0.29 20.28
CA ILE A 30 -9.65 0.69 19.20
C ILE A 30 -8.68 0.24 18.10
N HIS A 31 -9.21 -0.08 16.92
CA HIS A 31 -8.44 -0.59 15.79
C HIS A 31 -7.96 0.54 14.87
N LEU A 32 -6.67 0.89 14.97
CA LEU A 32 -6.00 1.85 14.10
C LEU A 32 -4.87 1.22 13.27
N GLU A 33 -4.68 -0.11 13.36
CA GLU A 33 -3.59 -0.85 12.71
C GLU A 33 -3.89 -1.23 11.25
N ILE A 34 -5.17 -1.39 10.90
CA ILE A 34 -5.53 -1.95 9.59
C ILE A 34 -6.05 -0.88 8.61
N GLY A 35 -5.52 -0.90 7.39
CA GLY A 35 -5.95 -0.02 6.30
C GLY A 35 -7.10 -0.63 5.50
N GLN A 36 -8.27 -0.70 6.12
CA GLN A 36 -9.49 -1.16 5.48
C GLN A 36 -10.57 -0.08 5.61
N PRO A 37 -11.11 0.40 4.46
CA PRO A 37 -12.28 1.30 4.48
C PRO A 37 -13.38 0.78 5.39
N ASP A 38 -13.96 1.64 6.21
CA ASP A 38 -15.10 1.34 7.09
C ASP A 38 -16.45 1.54 6.42
N PHE A 39 -16.46 2.03 5.19
CA PHE A 39 -17.66 2.16 4.38
C PHE A 39 -18.05 0.81 3.76
N PRO A 40 -19.35 0.53 3.59
CA PRO A 40 -19.79 -0.59 2.79
C PRO A 40 -19.45 -0.38 1.30
N THR A 41 -19.33 -1.46 0.55
CA THR A 41 -19.28 -1.39 -0.92
C THR A 41 -20.57 -0.70 -1.42
N PRO A 42 -20.48 0.28 -2.34
CA PRO A 42 -21.65 1.00 -2.87
C PRO A 42 -22.74 0.09 -3.46
N PRO A 43 -24.03 0.40 -3.25
CA PRO A 43 -25.14 -0.50 -3.62
C PRO A 43 -25.16 -0.90 -5.10
N HIS A 44 -24.89 0.02 -6.03
CA HIS A 44 -24.88 -0.27 -7.47
C HIS A 44 -23.84 -1.33 -7.86
N ILE A 45 -22.72 -1.40 -7.11
CA ILE A 45 -21.66 -2.38 -7.30
C ILE A 45 -22.13 -3.76 -6.81
N ILE A 46 -22.74 -3.81 -5.62
CA ILE A 46 -23.34 -5.03 -5.05
C ILE A 46 -24.42 -5.58 -5.97
N GLU A 47 -25.30 -4.71 -6.47
CA GLU A 47 -26.38 -5.10 -7.40
C GLU A 47 -25.83 -5.69 -8.72
N ALA A 48 -24.73 -5.15 -9.23
CA ALA A 48 -24.07 -5.71 -10.41
C ALA A 48 -23.56 -7.13 -10.15
N ALA A 49 -22.94 -7.38 -9.01
CA ALA A 49 -22.50 -8.72 -8.60
C ALA A 49 -23.69 -9.68 -8.45
N VAL A 50 -24.77 -9.24 -7.80
CA VAL A 50 -25.98 -10.06 -7.63
C VAL A 50 -26.58 -10.41 -8.99
N ARG A 51 -26.63 -9.48 -9.93
CA ARG A 51 -27.09 -9.76 -11.30
C ARG A 51 -26.18 -10.76 -11.99
N ALA A 52 -24.86 -10.59 -11.93
CA ALA A 52 -23.92 -11.52 -12.53
C ALA A 52 -24.11 -12.95 -12.00
N ALA A 53 -24.24 -13.12 -10.69
CA ALA A 53 -24.47 -14.41 -10.07
C ALA A 53 -25.82 -15.05 -10.50
N LYS A 54 -26.89 -14.24 -10.59
CA LYS A 54 -28.23 -14.71 -11.01
C LYS A 54 -28.29 -15.15 -12.48
N TYR A 55 -27.55 -14.51 -13.37
CA TYR A 55 -27.54 -14.81 -14.80
C TYR A 55 -26.44 -15.80 -15.20
N ALA A 56 -25.90 -16.55 -14.21
CA ALA A 56 -24.93 -17.62 -14.40
C ALA A 56 -23.57 -17.18 -14.99
N TYR A 57 -23.17 -15.93 -14.81
CA TYR A 57 -21.81 -15.46 -15.10
C TYR A 57 -20.83 -15.95 -14.01
N THR A 58 -20.68 -17.28 -13.89
CA THR A 58 -19.90 -17.94 -12.82
C THR A 58 -18.86 -18.90 -13.37
N GLY A 59 -18.71 -18.99 -14.68
CA GLY A 59 -17.70 -19.79 -15.35
C GLY A 59 -16.32 -19.13 -15.36
N TYR A 60 -15.33 -19.84 -15.89
CA TYR A 60 -14.00 -19.28 -16.13
C TYR A 60 -14.05 -18.17 -17.16
N THR A 61 -13.20 -17.16 -16.97
CA THR A 61 -12.93 -16.09 -17.92
C THR A 61 -11.56 -16.26 -18.56
N ALA A 62 -11.19 -15.39 -19.49
CA ALA A 62 -9.82 -15.32 -19.95
C ALA A 62 -8.87 -15.04 -18.77
N ASN A 63 -7.64 -15.56 -18.82
CA ASN A 63 -6.65 -15.38 -17.75
C ASN A 63 -6.35 -13.89 -17.50
N ALA A 64 -6.25 -13.08 -18.55
CA ALA A 64 -6.07 -11.63 -18.42
C ALA A 64 -7.30 -10.87 -17.88
N GLY A 65 -8.42 -11.55 -17.65
CA GLY A 65 -9.71 -10.98 -17.21
C GLY A 65 -10.71 -10.79 -18.34
N LEU A 66 -11.96 -10.49 -17.97
CA LEU A 66 -13.05 -10.18 -18.91
C LEU A 66 -12.65 -9.04 -19.83
N GLN A 67 -12.97 -9.19 -21.13
CA GLN A 67 -12.71 -8.16 -22.13
C GLN A 67 -13.39 -6.85 -21.74
N GLU A 68 -14.64 -6.91 -21.30
CA GLU A 68 -15.45 -5.76 -20.89
C GLU A 68 -14.84 -5.06 -19.66
N LEU A 69 -14.19 -5.78 -18.76
CA LEU A 69 -13.51 -5.17 -17.63
C LEU A 69 -12.21 -4.49 -18.07
N ARG A 70 -11.42 -5.11 -18.94
CA ARG A 70 -10.21 -4.49 -19.49
C ARG A 70 -10.54 -3.21 -20.26
N GLU A 71 -11.64 -3.19 -21.04
CA GLU A 71 -12.16 -1.99 -21.69
C GLU A 71 -12.63 -0.93 -20.69
N ALA A 72 -13.35 -1.32 -19.63
CA ALA A 72 -13.75 -0.40 -18.56
C ALA A 72 -12.53 0.23 -17.84
N ILE A 73 -11.46 -0.54 -17.68
CA ILE A 73 -10.20 -0.05 -17.11
C ILE A 73 -9.56 0.99 -18.04
N THR A 74 -9.52 0.76 -19.36
CA THR A 74 -8.96 1.75 -20.31
C THR A 74 -9.73 3.06 -20.29
N VAL A 75 -11.07 3.01 -20.18
CA VAL A 75 -11.92 4.20 -20.04
C VAL A 75 -11.60 4.96 -18.74
N LYS A 76 -11.48 4.26 -17.60
CA LYS A 76 -11.10 4.86 -16.33
C LYS A 76 -9.72 5.51 -16.38
N LEU A 77 -8.75 4.83 -16.96
CA LEU A 77 -7.38 5.31 -17.05
C LEU A 77 -7.26 6.57 -17.92
N ALA A 78 -7.97 6.61 -19.04
CA ALA A 78 -8.01 7.80 -19.90
C ALA A 78 -8.67 8.98 -19.18
N ARG A 79 -9.80 8.74 -18.49
CA ARG A 79 -10.57 9.79 -17.79
C ARG A 79 -9.86 10.35 -16.56
N GLU A 80 -9.23 9.49 -15.78
CA GLU A 80 -8.78 9.83 -14.42
C GLU A 80 -7.26 9.95 -14.28
N ASN A 81 -6.50 9.17 -15.06
CA ASN A 81 -5.05 9.14 -14.98
C ASN A 81 -4.36 9.73 -16.22
N GLY A 82 -5.14 10.07 -17.26
CA GLY A 82 -4.59 10.58 -18.53
C GLY A 82 -3.74 9.56 -19.29
N LEU A 83 -4.03 8.25 -19.09
CA LEU A 83 -3.34 7.14 -19.74
C LEU A 83 -4.20 6.58 -20.85
N HIS A 84 -3.67 6.56 -22.07
CA HIS A 84 -4.33 6.02 -23.27
C HIS A 84 -3.70 4.68 -23.62
N VAL A 85 -4.32 3.60 -23.15
CA VAL A 85 -3.85 2.22 -23.32
C VAL A 85 -4.91 1.36 -24.01
N THR A 86 -4.47 0.26 -24.62
CA THR A 86 -5.37 -0.75 -25.20
C THR A 86 -5.75 -1.81 -24.16
N PRO A 87 -6.83 -2.58 -24.34
CA PRO A 87 -7.15 -3.70 -23.46
C PRO A 87 -6.03 -4.75 -23.38
N ASP A 88 -5.19 -4.90 -24.40
CA ASP A 88 -4.08 -5.87 -24.40
C ASP A 88 -2.89 -5.41 -23.56
N GLN A 89 -2.89 -4.17 -23.14
CA GLN A 89 -1.96 -3.60 -22.17
C GLN A 89 -2.48 -3.69 -20.72
N VAL A 90 -3.56 -4.44 -20.46
CA VAL A 90 -4.21 -4.55 -19.14
C VAL A 90 -4.36 -6.00 -18.74
N ILE A 91 -3.98 -6.34 -17.50
CA ILE A 91 -4.29 -7.61 -16.85
C ILE A 91 -5.06 -7.37 -15.55
N VAL A 92 -6.15 -8.12 -15.36
CA VAL A 92 -6.93 -8.13 -14.12
C VAL A 92 -6.35 -9.16 -13.16
N THR A 93 -6.21 -8.80 -11.90
CA THR A 93 -5.54 -9.62 -10.86
C THR A 93 -6.37 -9.74 -9.58
N ILE A 94 -6.03 -10.69 -8.70
CA ILE A 94 -6.65 -10.84 -7.36
C ILE A 94 -6.14 -9.73 -6.42
N GLY A 95 -6.55 -8.50 -6.68
CA GLY A 95 -6.09 -7.29 -6.00
C GLY A 95 -4.67 -6.88 -6.42
N ALA A 96 -4.26 -5.68 -6.01
CA ALA A 96 -2.94 -5.13 -6.35
C ALA A 96 -1.77 -6.01 -5.92
N MET A 97 -1.88 -6.78 -4.84
CA MET A 97 -0.79 -7.63 -4.37
C MET A 97 -0.40 -8.75 -5.33
N GLU A 98 -1.36 -9.33 -6.05
CA GLU A 98 -1.04 -10.28 -7.12
C GLU A 98 -0.36 -9.54 -8.27
N ALA A 99 -0.84 -8.36 -8.66
CA ALA A 99 -0.21 -7.55 -9.69
C ALA A 99 1.26 -7.22 -9.36
N VAL A 100 1.52 -6.80 -8.11
CA VAL A 100 2.91 -6.56 -7.63
C VAL A 100 3.75 -7.83 -7.72
N PHE A 101 3.22 -8.96 -7.22
CA PHE A 101 3.96 -10.23 -7.23
C PHE A 101 4.22 -10.73 -8.66
N ALA A 102 3.21 -10.70 -9.52
CA ALA A 102 3.34 -11.09 -10.92
C ALA A 102 4.31 -10.19 -11.70
N SER A 103 4.29 -8.86 -11.44
CA SER A 103 5.26 -7.92 -12.01
C SER A 103 6.69 -8.27 -11.58
N MET A 104 6.91 -8.53 -10.29
CA MET A 104 8.22 -8.97 -9.82
C MET A 104 8.63 -10.29 -10.44
N ALA A 105 7.70 -11.26 -10.55
CA ALA A 105 7.99 -12.59 -11.10
C ALA A 105 8.31 -12.57 -12.61
N VAL A 106 7.85 -11.57 -13.35
CA VAL A 106 8.22 -11.35 -14.77
C VAL A 106 9.62 -10.77 -14.90
N LEU A 107 10.06 -9.97 -13.90
CA LEU A 107 11.29 -9.18 -14.00
C LEU A 107 12.48 -9.81 -13.31
N LEU A 108 12.27 -10.62 -12.26
CA LEU A 108 13.33 -11.09 -11.37
C LEU A 108 13.62 -12.58 -11.59
N ASP A 109 14.83 -12.88 -11.92
CA ASP A 109 15.45 -14.19 -11.69
C ASP A 109 16.02 -14.29 -10.27
N ALA A 110 16.46 -15.48 -9.87
CA ALA A 110 17.12 -15.68 -8.58
C ALA A 110 18.35 -14.77 -8.44
N GLU A 111 18.47 -14.09 -7.31
CA GLU A 111 19.54 -13.13 -6.97
C GLU A 111 19.51 -11.79 -7.74
N ASP A 112 18.54 -11.56 -8.62
CA ASP A 112 18.30 -10.23 -9.15
C ASP A 112 17.84 -9.27 -8.06
N GLU A 113 18.17 -8.00 -8.21
CA GLU A 113 17.91 -6.98 -7.21
C GLU A 113 16.74 -6.08 -7.62
N ILE A 114 15.93 -5.70 -6.62
CA ILE A 114 14.86 -4.70 -6.77
C ILE A 114 15.00 -3.62 -5.71
N LEU A 115 14.97 -2.36 -6.13
CA LEU A 115 14.99 -1.20 -5.24
C LEU A 115 13.60 -0.95 -4.66
N ILE A 116 13.48 -0.96 -3.32
CA ILE A 116 12.20 -0.88 -2.59
C ILE A 116 12.29 0.24 -1.55
N PRO A 117 11.22 1.08 -1.35
CA PRO A 117 11.28 2.18 -0.40
C PRO A 117 11.38 1.72 1.06
N ASP A 118 12.10 2.49 1.88
CA ASP A 118 12.11 2.43 3.34
C ASP A 118 11.87 3.84 3.91
N PRO A 119 10.72 4.10 4.54
CA PRO A 119 9.57 3.22 4.76
C PRO A 119 8.84 2.78 3.49
N GLY A 120 8.33 1.53 3.50
CA GLY A 120 7.52 0.96 2.42
C GLY A 120 6.66 -0.22 2.88
N TYR A 121 5.68 -0.59 2.10
CA TYR A 121 4.80 -1.70 2.45
C TYR A 121 5.57 -3.03 2.51
N GLY A 122 5.59 -3.68 3.68
CA GLY A 122 6.44 -4.85 3.93
C GLY A 122 6.25 -6.02 2.97
N ASN A 123 5.07 -6.15 2.35
CA ASN A 123 4.83 -7.22 1.37
C ASN A 123 5.67 -7.08 0.10
N PHE A 124 6.18 -5.90 -0.24
CA PHE A 124 7.10 -5.74 -1.37
C PHE A 124 8.38 -6.55 -1.14
N VAL A 125 8.96 -6.44 0.07
CA VAL A 125 10.13 -7.22 0.47
C VAL A 125 9.84 -8.71 0.52
N MET A 126 8.67 -9.09 1.06
CA MET A 126 8.26 -10.50 1.12
C MET A 126 8.09 -11.10 -0.27
N GLY A 127 7.46 -10.35 -1.20
CA GLY A 127 7.28 -10.78 -2.59
C GLY A 127 8.61 -11.03 -3.30
N ALA A 128 9.54 -10.08 -3.23
CA ALA A 128 10.88 -10.23 -3.82
C ALA A 128 11.63 -11.46 -3.26
N ARG A 129 11.61 -11.65 -1.93
CA ARG A 129 12.26 -12.81 -1.29
C ARG A 129 11.63 -14.14 -1.68
N LEU A 130 10.29 -14.20 -1.85
CA LEU A 130 9.60 -15.42 -2.32
C LEU A 130 10.05 -15.84 -3.71
N LEU A 131 10.45 -14.89 -4.53
CA LEU A 131 11.00 -15.09 -5.87
C LEU A 131 12.52 -15.29 -5.88
N HIS A 132 13.15 -15.45 -4.71
CA HIS A 132 14.61 -15.50 -4.56
C HIS A 132 15.35 -14.24 -5.01
N GLY A 133 14.64 -13.14 -5.23
CA GLY A 133 15.22 -11.84 -5.50
C GLY A 133 15.73 -11.16 -4.23
N ILE A 134 16.59 -10.18 -4.40
CA ILE A 134 17.25 -9.41 -3.33
C ILE A 134 16.60 -8.02 -3.24
N PRO A 135 15.78 -7.75 -2.22
CA PRO A 135 15.26 -6.40 -1.99
C PRO A 135 16.36 -5.49 -1.45
N ARG A 136 16.68 -4.40 -2.18
CA ARG A 136 17.55 -3.31 -1.75
C ARG A 136 16.70 -2.14 -1.31
N ARG A 137 16.77 -1.76 -0.03
CA ARG A 137 15.96 -0.67 0.52
C ARG A 137 16.61 0.68 0.29
N TYR A 138 15.89 1.63 -0.32
CA TYR A 138 16.30 3.01 -0.45
C TYR A 138 15.52 3.91 0.51
N PRO A 139 16.16 4.94 1.12
CA PRO A 139 15.52 5.78 2.10
C PRO A 139 14.51 6.75 1.47
N THR A 140 13.38 6.92 2.17
CA THR A 140 12.40 7.99 1.97
C THR A 140 12.20 8.70 3.31
N LEU A 141 12.88 9.81 3.52
CA LEU A 141 12.98 10.47 4.82
C LEU A 141 11.97 11.62 4.97
N PRO A 142 11.50 11.91 6.19
CA PRO A 142 10.55 12.99 6.45
C PRO A 142 11.06 14.36 6.03
N GLU A 143 12.36 14.62 6.14
CA GLU A 143 13.01 15.89 5.73
C GLU A 143 12.88 16.14 4.23
N ALA A 144 12.74 15.08 3.44
CA ALA A 144 12.47 15.11 2.01
C ALA A 144 10.99 14.82 1.68
N SER A 145 10.06 15.00 2.64
CA SER A 145 8.64 14.70 2.47
C SER A 145 8.38 13.25 2.02
N PHE A 146 9.20 12.32 2.49
CA PHE A 146 9.17 10.89 2.17
C PHE A 146 9.28 10.57 0.66
N THR A 147 9.97 11.42 -0.10
CA THR A 147 10.31 11.12 -1.50
C THR A 147 11.62 10.33 -1.58
N PRO A 148 11.87 9.60 -2.70
CA PRO A 148 13.11 8.86 -2.88
C PRO A 148 14.36 9.71 -2.74
N ASP A 149 15.34 9.25 -1.96
CA ASP A 149 16.68 9.79 -1.95
C ASP A 149 17.44 9.28 -3.18
N PHE A 150 17.56 10.13 -4.19
CA PHE A 150 18.22 9.77 -5.44
C PHE A 150 19.73 9.58 -5.29
N ALA A 151 20.37 10.21 -4.32
CA ALA A 151 21.80 10.00 -4.07
C ALA A 151 22.03 8.59 -3.46
N ALA A 152 21.17 8.19 -2.55
CA ALA A 152 21.20 6.81 -2.03
C ALA A 152 20.86 5.78 -3.12
N LEU A 153 19.86 6.07 -3.99
CA LEU A 153 19.51 5.19 -5.11
C LEU A 153 20.70 4.94 -6.05
N GLU A 154 21.46 5.98 -6.41
CA GLU A 154 22.66 5.83 -7.25
C GLU A 154 23.70 4.87 -6.65
N ASN A 155 23.84 4.86 -5.32
CA ASN A 155 24.77 3.97 -4.63
C ASN A 155 24.28 2.52 -4.46
N LEU A 156 22.98 2.28 -4.68
CA LEU A 156 22.37 0.96 -4.51
C LEU A 156 22.28 0.15 -5.80
N VAL A 157 22.40 0.82 -6.97
CA VAL A 157 22.33 0.14 -8.27
C VAL A 157 23.56 -0.72 -8.50
N THR A 158 23.33 -1.93 -8.96
CA THR A 158 24.35 -2.87 -9.42
C THR A 158 23.95 -3.45 -10.79
N GLU A 159 24.82 -4.24 -11.39
CA GLU A 159 24.51 -4.96 -12.65
C GLU A 159 23.34 -5.95 -12.53
N ARG A 160 22.98 -6.33 -11.30
CA ARG A 160 21.84 -7.23 -11.02
C ARG A 160 20.55 -6.50 -10.72
N THR A 161 20.57 -5.17 -10.62
CA THR A 161 19.37 -4.40 -10.35
C THR A 161 18.47 -4.42 -11.58
N LYS A 162 17.20 -4.83 -11.42
CA LYS A 162 16.22 -4.97 -12.49
C LYS A 162 15.11 -3.91 -12.44
N ALA A 163 14.74 -3.46 -11.25
CA ALA A 163 13.59 -2.57 -11.11
C ALA A 163 13.71 -1.63 -9.92
N LEU A 164 13.09 -0.47 -10.07
CA LEU A 164 12.73 0.45 -8.99
C LEU A 164 11.23 0.32 -8.71
N LEU A 165 10.86 0.07 -7.45
CA LEU A 165 9.47 0.09 -7.01
C LEU A 165 9.20 1.39 -6.26
N ILE A 166 8.16 2.10 -6.67
CA ILE A 166 7.62 3.28 -5.95
C ILE A 166 6.17 3.02 -5.52
N ASN A 167 5.71 3.71 -4.48
CA ASN A 167 4.31 3.67 -4.03
C ASN A 167 3.82 5.10 -3.74
N SER A 168 2.92 5.60 -4.59
CA SER A 168 2.36 6.95 -4.45
C SER A 168 0.91 7.00 -4.95
N PRO A 169 -0.03 7.45 -4.10
CA PRO A 169 0.11 7.82 -2.68
C PRO A 169 0.60 6.68 -1.79
N SER A 170 1.42 7.01 -0.79
CA SER A 170 2.24 6.02 -0.08
C SER A 170 1.57 5.41 1.16
N ASN A 171 1.77 4.12 1.35
CA ASN A 171 1.64 3.39 2.60
C ASN A 171 3.06 3.04 3.11
N PRO A 172 3.52 3.55 4.27
CA PRO A 172 2.73 4.08 5.40
C PRO A 172 2.68 5.60 5.52
N THR A 173 3.37 6.37 4.68
CA THR A 173 3.72 7.77 4.96
C THR A 173 2.63 8.79 4.61
N GLY A 174 1.68 8.41 3.73
CA GLY A 174 0.70 9.33 3.18
C GLY A 174 1.27 10.33 2.15
N ALA A 175 2.53 10.18 1.75
CA ALA A 175 3.16 11.03 0.75
C ALA A 175 2.53 10.86 -0.64
N VAL A 176 2.38 11.97 -1.36
CA VAL A 176 1.98 12.01 -2.77
C VAL A 176 3.13 12.61 -3.56
N TYR A 177 3.65 11.85 -4.51
CA TYR A 177 4.82 12.31 -5.28
C TYR A 177 4.40 13.34 -6.35
N SER A 178 5.15 14.43 -6.41
CA SER A 178 4.98 15.45 -7.43
C SER A 178 5.42 14.96 -8.81
N GLU A 179 4.96 15.63 -9.87
CA GLU A 179 5.42 15.36 -11.23
C GLU A 179 6.95 15.32 -11.34
N GLY A 180 7.63 16.29 -10.71
CA GLY A 180 9.09 16.37 -10.72
C GLY A 180 9.76 15.14 -10.11
N VAL A 181 9.22 14.58 -9.02
CA VAL A 181 9.72 13.35 -8.39
C VAL A 181 9.50 12.15 -9.31
N LEU A 182 8.29 12.00 -9.86
CA LEU A 182 7.94 10.88 -10.75
C LEU A 182 8.77 10.88 -12.04
N ARG A 183 8.99 12.05 -12.64
CA ARG A 183 9.89 12.18 -13.81
C ARG A 183 11.33 11.79 -13.47
N ARG A 184 11.83 12.18 -12.30
CA ARG A 184 13.17 11.76 -11.85
C ARG A 184 13.25 10.26 -11.62
N CYS A 185 12.21 9.61 -11.09
CA CYS A 185 12.17 8.15 -10.97
C CYS A 185 12.25 7.47 -12.34
N LEU A 186 11.46 7.93 -13.31
CA LEU A 186 11.49 7.39 -14.67
C LEU A 186 12.84 7.63 -15.36
N GLU A 187 13.39 8.83 -15.25
CA GLU A 187 14.72 9.18 -15.78
C GLU A 187 15.83 8.35 -15.15
N PHE A 188 15.76 8.11 -13.82
CA PHE A 188 16.68 7.20 -13.15
C PHE A 188 16.60 5.79 -13.74
N CYS A 189 15.38 5.27 -13.94
CA CYS A 189 15.18 3.97 -14.55
C CYS A 189 15.73 3.91 -16.01
N ARG A 190 15.56 4.97 -16.79
CA ARG A 190 16.12 5.06 -18.15
C ARG A 190 17.65 5.02 -18.15
N ARG A 191 18.28 5.78 -17.28
CA ARG A 191 19.77 5.84 -17.20
C ARG A 191 20.41 4.51 -16.79
N HIS A 192 19.74 3.74 -15.96
CA HIS A 192 20.24 2.48 -15.42
C HIS A 192 19.62 1.25 -16.07
N ASP A 193 18.83 1.44 -17.13
CA ASP A 193 18.09 0.38 -17.84
C ASP A 193 17.25 -0.51 -16.90
N LEU A 194 16.47 0.14 -16.03
CA LEU A 194 15.58 -0.51 -15.07
C LEU A 194 14.13 -0.42 -15.49
N TYR A 195 13.31 -1.35 -15.00
CA TYR A 195 11.86 -1.22 -14.99
C TYR A 195 11.41 -0.35 -13.82
N LEU A 196 10.27 0.35 -13.98
CA LEU A 196 9.63 1.12 -12.92
C LEU A 196 8.30 0.46 -12.53
N LEU A 197 8.24 -0.15 -11.35
CA LEU A 197 6.99 -0.64 -10.76
C LEU A 197 6.35 0.50 -9.95
N SER A 198 5.20 0.98 -10.40
CA SER A 198 4.46 2.04 -9.74
C SER A 198 3.21 1.48 -9.07
N ASP A 199 3.24 1.34 -7.74
CA ASP A 199 2.04 0.98 -6.96
C ASP A 199 1.19 2.23 -6.73
N GLU A 200 0.08 2.32 -7.46
CA GLU A 200 -0.87 3.43 -7.51
C GLU A 200 -2.21 3.06 -6.84
N THR A 201 -2.17 2.13 -5.88
CA THR A 201 -3.35 1.58 -5.16
C THR A 201 -4.25 2.66 -4.55
N TYR A 202 -3.71 3.84 -4.24
CA TYR A 202 -4.42 4.96 -3.61
C TYR A 202 -4.65 6.13 -4.57
N ASP A 203 -4.64 5.92 -5.88
CA ASP A 203 -4.72 6.95 -6.92
C ASP A 203 -5.88 7.95 -6.76
N ARG A 204 -7.03 7.49 -6.22
CA ARG A 204 -8.21 8.32 -5.96
C ARG A 204 -8.30 8.87 -4.53
N LEU A 205 -7.33 8.55 -3.69
CA LEU A 205 -7.29 8.98 -2.28
C LEU A 205 -6.20 10.03 -2.10
N VAL A 206 -6.38 11.18 -2.74
CA VAL A 206 -5.48 12.34 -2.67
C VAL A 206 -6.23 13.48 -1.98
N PHE A 207 -5.65 14.01 -0.91
CA PHE A 207 -6.21 15.09 -0.13
C PHE A 207 -5.70 16.45 -0.60
N GLU A 208 -4.44 16.50 -1.02
CA GLU A 208 -3.78 17.71 -1.49
C GLU A 208 -2.91 17.41 -2.71
N GLY A 209 -2.96 18.29 -3.71
CA GLY A 209 -2.35 18.06 -5.02
C GLY A 209 -3.21 17.14 -5.90
N GLU A 210 -2.56 16.41 -6.78
CA GLU A 210 -3.18 15.46 -7.70
C GLU A 210 -2.34 14.18 -7.82
N HIS A 211 -2.99 13.06 -8.11
CA HIS A 211 -2.30 11.85 -8.48
C HIS A 211 -1.86 11.92 -9.95
N ILE A 212 -0.61 11.56 -10.18
CA ILE A 212 -0.04 11.46 -11.53
C ILE A 212 0.59 10.07 -11.66
N SER A 213 0.30 9.38 -12.77
CA SER A 213 0.98 8.12 -13.10
C SER A 213 2.26 8.40 -13.89
N PRO A 214 3.41 7.79 -13.53
CA PRO A 214 4.64 7.91 -14.31
C PRO A 214 4.52 7.29 -15.72
N ALA A 215 3.58 6.35 -15.93
CA ALA A 215 3.31 5.77 -17.24
C ALA A 215 2.89 6.81 -18.31
N LYS A 216 2.45 8.00 -17.88
CA LYS A 216 2.10 9.12 -18.77
C LYS A 216 3.27 9.57 -19.67
N TRP A 217 4.51 9.33 -19.23
CA TRP A 217 5.73 9.74 -19.95
C TRP A 217 6.59 8.57 -20.39
N ASP A 218 6.05 7.35 -20.28
CA ASP A 218 6.76 6.14 -20.67
C ASP A 218 6.53 5.88 -22.17
N ASP A 219 7.55 6.11 -22.96
CA ASP A 219 7.60 5.86 -24.40
C ASP A 219 8.41 4.59 -24.76
N GLU A 220 8.98 3.93 -23.74
CA GLU A 220 9.82 2.74 -23.90
C GLU A 220 9.18 1.46 -23.38
N GLY A 221 8.01 1.54 -22.73
CA GLY A 221 7.29 0.39 -22.17
C GLY A 221 7.93 -0.20 -20.92
N ARG A 222 8.68 0.61 -20.13
CA ARG A 222 9.36 0.19 -18.91
C ARG A 222 8.55 0.37 -17.63
N VAL A 223 7.41 1.08 -17.67
CA VAL A 223 6.56 1.31 -16.49
C VAL A 223 5.49 0.23 -16.39
N ILE A 224 5.35 -0.35 -15.18
CA ILE A 224 4.23 -1.20 -14.81
C ILE A 224 3.45 -0.45 -13.73
N SER A 225 2.28 0.07 -14.07
CA SER A 225 1.38 0.76 -13.15
C SER A 225 0.36 -0.20 -12.56
N ILE A 226 0.22 -0.20 -11.23
CA ILE A 226 -0.58 -1.15 -10.49
C ILE A 226 -1.70 -0.41 -9.75
N PHE A 227 -2.94 -0.85 -9.98
CA PHE A 227 -4.15 -0.24 -9.45
C PHE A 227 -5.06 -1.28 -8.79
N THR A 228 -6.06 -0.81 -8.05
CA THR A 228 -7.08 -1.69 -7.46
C THR A 228 -8.39 -0.95 -7.20
N VAL A 229 -9.50 -1.68 -7.24
CA VAL A 229 -10.80 -1.15 -6.78
C VAL A 229 -10.97 -1.22 -5.25
N SER A 230 -10.04 -1.88 -4.55
CA SER A 230 -10.14 -2.21 -3.12
C SER A 230 -10.35 -1.00 -2.22
N LYS A 231 -9.61 0.11 -2.48
CA LYS A 231 -9.57 1.26 -1.59
C LYS A 231 -10.57 2.34 -2.00
N THR A 232 -10.59 2.65 -3.28
CA THR A 232 -11.46 3.66 -3.88
C THR A 232 -12.94 3.35 -3.72
N TYR A 233 -13.33 2.06 -3.83
CA TYR A 233 -14.73 1.63 -3.83
C TYR A 233 -15.10 0.77 -2.60
N SER A 234 -14.26 0.76 -1.56
CA SER A 234 -14.49 -0.09 -0.38
C SER A 234 -14.72 -1.57 -0.74
N MET A 235 -13.87 -2.11 -1.62
CA MET A 235 -13.97 -3.45 -2.19
C MET A 235 -12.81 -4.36 -1.76
N THR A 236 -12.29 -4.22 -0.55
CA THR A 236 -11.09 -4.97 -0.11
C THR A 236 -11.28 -6.48 -0.16
N GLY A 237 -12.46 -6.98 0.22
CA GLY A 237 -12.83 -8.40 0.21
C GLY A 237 -13.16 -8.97 -1.17
N TRP A 238 -13.42 -8.15 -2.18
CA TRP A 238 -13.77 -8.57 -3.55
C TRP A 238 -12.57 -9.06 -4.34
N ARG A 239 -11.36 -8.65 -3.93
CA ARG A 239 -10.10 -9.10 -4.52
C ARG A 239 -10.00 -8.82 -6.03
N VAL A 240 -10.17 -7.56 -6.44
CA VAL A 240 -9.95 -7.12 -7.82
C VAL A 240 -8.94 -5.99 -7.85
N GLY A 241 -7.90 -6.18 -8.64
CA GLY A 241 -6.90 -5.19 -9.02
C GLY A 241 -6.52 -5.37 -10.47
N TYR A 242 -5.61 -4.56 -10.97
CA TYR A 242 -5.11 -4.68 -12.33
C TYR A 242 -3.72 -4.03 -12.45
N ALA A 243 -2.96 -4.53 -13.42
CA ALA A 243 -1.73 -3.90 -13.87
C ALA A 243 -1.85 -3.42 -15.32
N VAL A 244 -1.07 -2.40 -15.63
CA VAL A 244 -0.97 -1.79 -16.96
C VAL A 244 0.51 -1.66 -17.31
N GLY A 245 0.87 -2.08 -18.53
CA GLY A 245 2.24 -2.04 -19.03
C GLY A 245 2.31 -2.32 -20.52
N SER A 246 3.49 -2.59 -21.04
CA SER A 246 3.63 -3.02 -22.45
C SER A 246 2.93 -4.37 -22.68
N GLU A 247 2.48 -4.64 -23.90
CA GLU A 247 1.83 -5.90 -24.28
C GLU A 247 2.72 -7.11 -23.97
N GLU A 248 4.03 -6.97 -24.12
CA GLU A 248 5.01 -8.01 -23.79
C GLU A 248 4.97 -8.36 -22.30
N ILE A 249 5.02 -7.36 -21.42
CA ILE A 249 4.96 -7.54 -19.97
C ILE A 249 3.61 -8.14 -19.56
N ILE A 250 2.51 -7.61 -20.07
CA ILE A 250 1.16 -8.10 -19.75
C ILE A 250 0.95 -9.53 -20.27
N GLY A 251 1.50 -9.87 -21.43
CA GLY A 251 1.51 -11.24 -21.94
C GLY A 251 2.29 -12.19 -21.03
N ALA A 252 3.45 -11.76 -20.50
CA ALA A 252 4.24 -12.53 -19.56
C ALA A 252 3.53 -12.69 -18.19
N MET A 253 2.93 -11.62 -17.66
CA MET A 253 2.14 -11.68 -16.42
C MET A 253 0.94 -12.64 -16.57
N THR A 254 0.28 -12.66 -17.74
CA THR A 254 -0.84 -13.57 -18.02
C THR A 254 -0.42 -15.04 -17.98
N LYS A 255 0.80 -15.37 -18.44
CA LYS A 255 1.36 -16.73 -18.31
C LYS A 255 1.59 -17.13 -16.85
N ILE A 256 2.02 -16.19 -16.01
CA ILE A 256 2.24 -16.42 -14.57
C ILE A 256 0.90 -16.61 -13.85
N GLN A 257 -0.12 -15.85 -14.22
CA GLN A 257 -1.44 -15.93 -13.60
C GLN A 257 -2.11 -17.30 -13.80
N GLU A 258 -1.87 -17.94 -14.94
CA GLU A 258 -2.49 -19.23 -15.27
C GLU A 258 -2.25 -20.32 -14.20
N PRO A 259 -1.03 -20.65 -13.79
CA PRO A 259 -0.80 -21.68 -12.76
C PRO A 259 -1.11 -21.22 -11.33
N ILE A 260 -1.26 -19.91 -11.07
CA ILE A 260 -1.52 -19.39 -9.72
C ILE A 260 -3.02 -19.39 -9.42
N VAL A 261 -3.82 -18.79 -10.32
CA VAL A 261 -5.26 -18.57 -10.08
C VAL A 261 -6.15 -18.85 -11.28
N SER A 262 -5.59 -19.12 -12.45
CA SER A 262 -6.25 -19.18 -13.76
C SER A 262 -6.91 -17.85 -14.15
N CYS A 263 -7.97 -17.44 -13.47
CA CYS A 263 -8.65 -16.18 -13.69
C CYS A 263 -9.23 -15.62 -12.40
N VAL A 264 -9.48 -14.32 -12.37
CA VAL A 264 -10.14 -13.64 -11.26
C VAL A 264 -11.62 -14.03 -11.19
N ASN A 265 -12.19 -14.02 -9.99
CA ASN A 265 -13.60 -14.32 -9.77
C ASN A 265 -14.52 -13.52 -10.69
N THR A 266 -15.30 -14.19 -11.52
CA THR A 266 -16.12 -13.60 -12.58
C THR A 266 -17.16 -12.61 -12.03
N VAL A 267 -17.82 -12.96 -10.93
CA VAL A 267 -18.81 -12.08 -10.28
C VAL A 267 -18.15 -10.80 -9.78
N ALA A 268 -16.94 -10.90 -9.22
CA ALA A 268 -16.19 -9.75 -8.76
C ALA A 268 -15.72 -8.86 -9.93
N GLN A 269 -15.42 -9.44 -11.09
CA GLN A 269 -15.09 -8.67 -12.29
C GLN A 269 -16.28 -7.84 -12.78
N HIS A 270 -17.50 -8.39 -12.79
CA HIS A 270 -18.72 -7.63 -13.13
C HIS A 270 -19.01 -6.51 -12.11
N ALA A 271 -18.75 -6.76 -10.82
CA ALA A 271 -18.80 -5.71 -9.81
C ALA A 271 -17.80 -4.59 -10.08
N ALA A 272 -16.58 -4.93 -10.49
CA ALA A 272 -15.54 -3.96 -10.82
C ALA A 272 -15.90 -3.11 -12.05
N ILE A 273 -16.54 -3.67 -13.08
CA ILE A 273 -17.07 -2.90 -14.21
C ILE A 273 -18.05 -1.84 -13.72
N ALA A 274 -18.99 -2.22 -12.85
CA ALA A 274 -19.96 -1.28 -12.28
C ALA A 274 -19.29 -0.21 -11.41
N ALA A 275 -18.23 -0.55 -10.68
CA ALA A 275 -17.43 0.39 -9.92
C ALA A 275 -16.76 1.44 -10.81
N LEU A 276 -16.13 1.01 -11.91
CA LEU A 276 -15.34 1.88 -12.79
C LEU A 276 -16.20 2.76 -13.70
N LEU A 277 -17.32 2.24 -14.19
CA LEU A 277 -18.20 2.92 -15.15
C LEU A 277 -19.44 3.54 -14.53
N GLY A 278 -19.81 3.14 -13.33
CA GLY A 278 -20.99 3.64 -12.60
C GLY A 278 -20.79 5.02 -11.99
N PRO A 279 -21.78 5.48 -11.20
CA PRO A 279 -21.72 6.76 -10.49
C PRO A 279 -20.51 6.86 -9.58
N GLN A 280 -19.83 8.01 -9.60
CA GLN A 280 -18.61 8.26 -8.82
C GLN A 280 -18.84 9.12 -7.57
N ASP A 281 -20.07 9.50 -7.27
CA ASP A 281 -20.42 10.33 -6.10
C ASP A 281 -19.96 9.68 -4.80
N CYS A 282 -20.11 8.37 -4.67
CA CYS A 282 -19.63 7.59 -3.52
C CYS A 282 -18.12 7.72 -3.27
N VAL A 283 -17.31 7.86 -4.33
CA VAL A 283 -15.86 8.08 -4.22
C VAL A 283 -15.58 9.46 -3.65
N LEU A 284 -16.28 10.48 -4.14
CA LEU A 284 -16.13 11.86 -3.67
C LEU A 284 -16.57 12.00 -2.21
N GLU A 285 -17.66 11.34 -1.83
CA GLU A 285 -18.16 11.32 -0.44
C GLU A 285 -17.14 10.65 0.50
N MET A 286 -16.65 9.45 0.16
CA MET A 286 -15.63 8.76 0.95
C MET A 286 -14.33 9.58 1.06
N LEU A 287 -13.88 10.19 -0.04
CA LEU A 287 -12.69 11.05 -0.03
C LEU A 287 -12.89 12.26 0.90
N ALA A 288 -14.07 12.90 0.88
CA ALA A 288 -14.39 14.01 1.78
C ALA A 288 -14.37 13.58 3.26
N HIS A 289 -14.86 12.38 3.57
CA HIS A 289 -14.77 11.79 4.91
C HIS A 289 -13.33 11.54 5.34
N TYR A 290 -12.50 10.92 4.50
CA TYR A 290 -11.09 10.68 4.83
C TYR A 290 -10.30 11.98 5.00
N ARG A 291 -10.58 13.00 4.19
CA ARG A 291 -9.97 14.33 4.36
C ARG A 291 -10.32 14.94 5.71
N ARG A 292 -11.59 14.92 6.11
CA ARG A 292 -12.02 15.41 7.44
C ARG A 292 -11.35 14.63 8.59
N ARG A 293 -11.25 13.30 8.48
CA ARG A 293 -10.58 12.46 9.46
C ARG A 293 -9.09 12.76 9.54
N ARG A 294 -8.42 12.99 8.41
CA ARG A 294 -7.04 13.43 8.37
C ARG A 294 -6.87 14.75 9.11
N ASP A 295 -7.68 15.74 8.79
CA ASP A 295 -7.61 17.07 9.40
C ASP A 295 -7.88 17.02 10.91
N LEU A 296 -8.85 16.20 11.33
CA LEU A 296 -9.13 15.94 12.73
C LEU A 296 -7.93 15.26 13.42
N ALA A 297 -7.41 14.20 12.86
CA ALA A 297 -6.32 13.41 13.48
C ALA A 297 -5.04 14.26 13.61
N VAL A 298 -4.68 15.06 12.61
CA VAL A 298 -3.53 15.97 12.66
C VAL A 298 -3.72 17.03 13.74
N ARG A 299 -4.89 17.68 13.80
CA ARG A 299 -5.21 18.68 14.83
C ARG A 299 -5.16 18.07 16.24
N CYS A 300 -5.83 16.92 16.45
CA CYS A 300 -5.79 16.23 17.74
C CYS A 300 -4.36 15.86 18.15
N ALA A 301 -3.55 15.36 17.22
CA ALA A 301 -2.16 15.03 17.49
C ALA A 301 -1.36 16.27 17.94
N GLN A 302 -1.54 17.41 17.27
CA GLN A 302 -0.89 18.69 17.63
C GLN A 302 -1.32 19.16 19.03
N GLU A 303 -2.61 19.11 19.35
CA GLU A 303 -3.15 19.49 20.67
C GLU A 303 -2.62 18.59 21.80
N LEU A 304 -2.34 17.30 21.47
CA LEU A 304 -1.78 16.31 22.41
C LEU A 304 -0.24 16.33 22.46
N GLY A 305 0.43 17.18 21.69
CA GLY A 305 1.88 17.26 21.62
C GLY A 305 2.55 16.05 20.97
N LEU A 306 1.85 15.36 20.05
CA LEU A 306 2.37 14.27 19.25
C LEU A 306 3.00 14.81 17.96
N GLU A 307 4.18 14.34 17.62
CA GLU A 307 4.81 14.58 16.32
C GLU A 307 4.29 13.56 15.31
N VAL A 308 3.76 14.05 14.18
CA VAL A 308 3.12 13.21 13.16
C VAL A 308 3.53 13.61 11.76
N SER A 309 3.53 12.65 10.82
CA SER A 309 3.59 12.97 9.40
C SER A 309 2.29 13.64 8.96
N TYR A 310 2.39 14.55 7.98
CA TYR A 310 1.19 15.17 7.38
C TYR A 310 0.83 14.43 6.08
N PRO A 311 -0.26 13.63 6.06
CA PRO A 311 -0.62 12.85 4.87
C PRO A 311 -1.26 13.75 3.80
N HIS A 312 -0.69 13.72 2.58
CA HIS A 312 -1.28 14.35 1.39
C HIS A 312 -2.23 13.41 0.65
N GLY A 313 -2.15 12.09 0.92
CA GLY A 313 -2.99 11.07 0.32
C GLY A 313 -2.98 9.76 1.09
N ALA A 314 -3.57 8.71 0.51
CA ALA A 314 -3.89 7.45 1.17
C ALA A 314 -4.78 7.68 2.42
N PHE A 315 -4.69 6.85 3.44
CA PHE A 315 -5.39 7.05 4.71
C PHE A 315 -4.53 6.58 5.89
N TYR A 316 -3.25 6.95 5.87
CA TYR A 316 -2.30 6.61 6.93
C TYR A 316 -1.58 7.84 7.44
N MET A 317 -1.23 7.79 8.72
CA MET A 317 -0.42 8.79 9.39
C MET A 317 0.62 8.08 10.26
N LEU A 318 1.86 8.54 10.22
CA LEU A 318 2.92 8.10 11.12
C LEU A 318 2.92 8.99 12.37
N VAL A 319 3.04 8.37 13.54
CA VAL A 319 3.23 9.05 14.83
C VAL A 319 4.63 8.72 15.33
N ASP A 320 5.44 9.74 15.61
CA ASP A 320 6.79 9.58 16.14
C ASP A 320 6.76 9.12 17.59
N ILE A 321 7.45 8.01 17.86
CA ILE A 321 7.61 7.43 19.19
C ILE A 321 9.07 7.38 19.64
N SER A 322 9.97 8.07 18.97
CA SER A 322 11.42 8.02 19.22
C SER A 322 11.83 8.51 20.60
N SER A 323 10.96 9.21 21.30
CA SER A 323 11.19 9.76 22.65
C SER A 323 11.03 8.75 23.78
N GLN A 324 10.71 7.47 23.50
CA GLN A 324 10.59 6.36 24.43
C GLN A 324 11.61 5.25 24.09
N PRO A 325 11.96 4.33 25.02
CA PRO A 325 13.12 3.46 24.89
C PRO A 325 12.91 2.18 24.08
N HIS A 326 11.67 1.85 23.69
CA HIS A 326 11.32 0.59 23.05
C HIS A 326 11.33 0.68 21.52
N ASP A 327 11.54 -0.46 20.84
CA ASP A 327 11.21 -0.61 19.42
C ASP A 327 9.70 -0.48 19.18
N SER A 328 9.32 -0.25 17.94
CA SER A 328 7.91 0.00 17.59
C SER A 328 6.98 -1.18 17.85
N LEU A 329 7.48 -2.42 17.75
CA LEU A 329 6.68 -3.62 18.01
C LEU A 329 6.38 -3.78 19.50
N THR A 330 7.40 -3.58 20.33
CA THR A 330 7.25 -3.60 21.79
C THR A 330 6.31 -2.50 22.25
N PHE A 331 6.51 -1.27 21.76
CA PHE A 331 5.63 -0.14 22.05
C PHE A 331 4.17 -0.41 21.66
N ALA A 332 3.92 -0.86 20.41
CA ALA A 332 2.58 -1.18 19.96
C ALA A 332 1.92 -2.29 20.77
N GLY A 333 2.72 -3.29 21.19
CA GLY A 333 2.24 -4.36 22.05
C GLY A 333 1.80 -3.87 23.44
N ARG A 334 2.60 -3.01 24.08
CA ARG A 334 2.29 -2.41 25.38
C ARG A 334 1.10 -1.45 25.30
N LEU A 335 1.03 -0.62 24.28
CA LEU A 335 -0.11 0.26 24.01
C LEU A 335 -1.42 -0.53 23.90
N LEU A 336 -1.39 -1.67 23.21
CA LEU A 336 -2.56 -2.54 23.13
C LEU A 336 -2.95 -3.15 24.46
N ASP A 337 -1.97 -3.67 25.22
CA ASP A 337 -2.25 -4.34 26.51
C ASP A 337 -2.73 -3.37 27.60
N GLU A 338 -2.20 -2.14 27.62
CA GLU A 338 -2.45 -1.16 28.69
C GLU A 338 -3.57 -0.18 28.35
N GLU A 339 -3.75 0.18 27.08
CA GLU A 339 -4.71 1.20 26.63
C GLU A 339 -5.76 0.68 25.67
N HIS A 340 -5.69 -0.60 25.27
CA HIS A 340 -6.57 -1.23 24.28
C HIS A 340 -6.62 -0.47 22.96
N VAL A 341 -5.47 0.00 22.47
CA VAL A 341 -5.32 0.65 21.15
C VAL A 341 -4.36 -0.15 20.29
N ALA A 342 -4.85 -0.66 19.19
CA ALA A 342 -4.04 -1.35 18.19
C ALA A 342 -3.53 -0.36 17.13
N VAL A 343 -2.22 -0.36 16.89
CA VAL A 343 -1.55 0.45 15.87
C VAL A 343 -0.63 -0.42 15.01
N GLY A 344 -0.28 0.03 13.83
CA GLY A 344 0.73 -0.66 13.00
C GLY A 344 2.13 -0.32 13.50
N PRO A 345 2.94 -1.28 13.99
CA PRO A 345 4.31 -1.01 14.39
C PRO A 345 5.17 -0.63 13.18
N GLY A 346 6.02 0.36 13.34
CA GLY A 346 6.82 0.93 12.25
C GLY A 346 7.79 -0.07 11.62
N CYS A 347 8.35 -1.00 12.40
CA CYS A 347 9.22 -2.08 11.89
C CYS A 347 8.56 -2.93 10.79
N ALA A 348 7.22 -2.94 10.70
CA ALA A 348 6.49 -3.60 9.62
C ALA A 348 6.73 -2.95 8.25
N PHE A 349 7.23 -1.72 8.22
CA PHE A 349 7.42 -0.92 7.01
C PHE A 349 8.89 -0.70 6.67
N GLY A 350 9.81 -0.99 7.59
CA GLY A 350 11.25 -0.87 7.37
C GLY A 350 12.00 -0.44 8.62
N GLU A 351 13.32 -0.45 8.52
CA GLU A 351 14.20 -0.11 9.64
C GLU A 351 14.10 1.39 9.97
N LEU A 352 14.03 2.25 8.96
CA LEU A 352 13.89 3.69 9.13
C LEU A 352 12.53 4.09 9.73
N CYS A 353 11.55 3.19 9.70
CA CYS A 353 10.24 3.42 10.27
C CYS A 353 10.10 2.92 11.73
N ASP A 354 11.09 2.25 12.30
CA ASP A 354 10.98 1.65 13.64
C ASP A 354 10.85 2.68 14.78
N ARG A 355 11.13 3.95 14.48
CA ARG A 355 10.86 5.08 15.39
C ARG A 355 9.41 5.59 15.33
N TYR A 356 8.54 4.98 14.56
CA TYR A 356 7.14 5.39 14.37
C TYR A 356 6.18 4.26 14.68
N VAL A 357 4.93 4.62 14.93
CA VAL A 357 3.76 3.74 14.71
C VAL A 357 2.88 4.34 13.63
N ARG A 358 2.27 3.48 12.81
CA ARG A 358 1.32 3.88 11.79
C ARG A 358 -0.10 3.78 12.32
N ILE A 359 -0.88 4.83 12.18
CA ILE A 359 -2.34 4.80 12.39
C ILE A 359 -3.08 4.86 11.05
N SER A 360 -4.22 4.19 11.00
CA SER A 360 -5.16 4.22 9.88
C SER A 360 -6.26 5.24 10.14
N LEU A 361 -6.51 6.10 9.17
CA LEU A 361 -7.60 7.09 9.17
C LEU A 361 -8.94 6.47 8.73
N CYS A 362 -9.01 5.15 8.57
CA CYS A 362 -10.25 4.44 8.24
C CYS A 362 -11.22 4.34 9.42
N ALA A 363 -10.75 4.43 10.66
CA ALA A 363 -11.60 4.45 11.84
C ALA A 363 -12.46 5.72 11.88
N ASN A 364 -13.62 5.64 12.56
CA ASN A 364 -14.48 6.81 12.72
C ASN A 364 -13.81 7.89 13.60
N GLU A 365 -14.37 9.10 13.57
CA GLU A 365 -13.80 10.29 14.23
C GLU A 365 -13.62 10.09 15.74
N GLN A 366 -14.59 9.44 16.40
CA GLN A 366 -14.54 9.16 17.84
C GLN A 366 -13.39 8.19 18.18
N ALA A 367 -13.24 7.10 17.43
CA ALA A 367 -12.17 6.13 17.62
C ALA A 367 -10.79 6.75 17.35
N LEU A 368 -10.66 7.62 16.34
CA LEU A 368 -9.43 8.35 16.06
C LEU A 368 -9.05 9.28 17.21
N THR A 369 -10.00 10.09 17.70
CA THR A 369 -9.75 11.04 18.81
C THR A 369 -9.36 10.31 20.09
N GLU A 370 -10.15 9.31 20.49
CA GLU A 370 -9.88 8.54 21.70
C GLU A 370 -8.58 7.72 21.59
N GLY A 371 -8.35 7.08 20.43
CA GLY A 371 -7.12 6.31 20.21
C GLY A 371 -5.86 7.18 20.27
N LEU A 372 -5.88 8.38 19.69
CA LEU A 372 -4.78 9.34 19.79
C LEU A 372 -4.58 9.84 21.23
N ALA A 373 -5.66 10.09 21.97
CA ALA A 373 -5.55 10.51 23.37
C ALA A 373 -4.93 9.42 24.26
N ARG A 374 -5.31 8.16 24.06
CA ARG A 374 -4.72 7.01 24.78
C ARG A 374 -3.25 6.81 24.40
N LEU A 375 -2.92 6.90 23.10
CA LEU A 375 -1.54 6.82 22.61
C LEU A 375 -0.66 7.91 23.25
N ALA A 376 -1.14 9.15 23.28
CA ALA A 376 -0.41 10.26 23.90
C ALA A 376 -0.15 10.02 25.40
N ARG A 377 -1.16 9.56 26.17
CA ARG A 377 -0.99 9.21 27.59
C ARG A 377 0.03 8.10 27.79
N HIS A 378 -0.04 7.06 26.96
CA HIS A 378 0.90 5.95 27.01
C HIS A 378 2.33 6.43 26.73
N LEU A 379 2.52 7.21 25.66
CA LEU A 379 3.83 7.76 25.28
C LEU A 379 4.42 8.65 26.40
N GLN A 380 3.60 9.48 27.06
CA GLN A 380 4.04 10.30 28.18
C GLN A 380 4.49 9.46 29.38
N ARG A 381 3.78 8.36 29.70
CA ARG A 381 4.19 7.42 30.78
C ARG A 381 5.53 6.74 30.47
N GLU A 382 5.69 6.27 29.24
CA GLU A 382 6.94 5.62 28.78
C GLU A 382 8.14 6.58 28.88
N ARG A 383 7.95 7.86 28.47
CA ARG A 383 8.97 8.91 28.63
C ARG A 383 9.36 9.13 30.09
N ALA A 384 8.38 9.29 30.98
CA ALA A 384 8.61 9.53 32.38
C ALA A 384 9.33 8.35 33.10
N GLN A 385 9.12 7.12 32.63
CA GLN A 385 9.80 5.94 33.13
C GLN A 385 11.26 5.84 32.63
N ALA A 386 11.54 6.36 31.42
CA ALA A 386 12.87 6.32 30.82
C ALA A 386 13.84 7.37 31.39
N GLU A 387 13.37 8.54 31.80
CA GLU A 387 14.20 9.64 32.29
C GLU A 387 15.12 9.26 33.50
N PRO A 388 14.65 8.54 34.53
CA PRO A 388 15.52 8.13 35.64
C PRO A 388 16.61 7.12 35.21
N ALA A 389 16.30 6.23 34.26
CA ALA A 389 17.23 5.23 33.77
C ALA A 389 18.34 5.82 32.88
N MET A 390 18.04 6.90 32.13
CA MET A 390 19.04 7.63 31.36
C MET A 390 19.94 8.51 32.21
N ALA A 391 19.40 9.12 33.26
CA ALA A 391 20.18 9.89 34.21
C ALA A 391 21.22 9.03 34.99
N LEU A 392 20.87 7.75 35.29
CA LEU A 392 21.80 6.82 35.96
C LEU A 392 22.91 6.29 35.03
N LYS A 393 22.73 6.31 33.71
CA LYS A 393 23.75 5.89 32.71
C LYS A 393 24.72 6.99 32.34
N ALA A 394 24.38 8.25 32.67
CA ALA A 394 25.21 9.43 32.42
C ALA A 394 26.12 9.81 33.60
N LEU A 395 26.01 9.11 34.75
CA LEU A 395 26.89 9.16 35.92
C LEU A 395 27.84 7.96 35.90
#